data_a421113ec6dc2cadede7344f03cbdde6
#
_entry.id   a421113ec6dc2cadede7344f03cbdde6
#
_cell.length_a   1.000
_cell.length_b   1.000
_cell.length_c   1.000
_cell.angle_alpha   90.00
_cell.angle_beta   90.00
_cell.angle_gamma   90.00
#
_symmetry.space_group_name_H-M   'P 1'
#
loop_
_entity.id
_entity.type
_entity.pdbx_description
1 polymer ?
#
loop_
_entity_poly.entity_id
_entity_poly.type
_entity_poly.pdbx_seq_one_letter_code
_entity_poly.pdbx_strand_id
1 'polypeptide(L)'
;DIVADADESDREKPWDRIQHFNKTDVDGKLHITLSNGIYVDNTNLKASMQNRIRRMAAISNPIFYKNQAIGTSNYDTPRWIYLGKDHLSGYIQIPRGLLDELLEKAKQADIDYEIEDERQQGRNINVDFIGELRPEQDRALKELMKYDNGILHAATAFGKTVVSSAIIAQKKVNTLIILESSALIEQWKEALGKFLNINEELPTYETKTGRVRKRKSLIGTLQGAHDSMTGIIDIAMAGSLCKKGEYHNLLNEYGLVLVDECHHSASETIANVLKEVKAKYVYGVTATPKRGDGLEKINYMLIGSIRYSYTAKEKAKEQGIQHLVYPRFTRTVPPRGVITGKMHPNEAYEIIHNNDVRDEQIIEDVKNCVSAGRTPVVLSRYKDHSEKLYERLKSYADHVFLMTGNNSKKEQRKILKLMHEVKKDESMILVATGSLVGEGFDFPRLDTLFMATPISFRGVVEQYAGRLNRDYAGKENVIIYDYVDNHIPTVSYTH
;
A
#
# COMPACT_ATOMS: atom_id res chain seq x y z
N ASP A 1 -43.89 32.40 5.41
CA ASP A 1 -43.20 32.97 6.59
C ASP A 1 -42.82 31.92 7.65
N ILE A 2 -42.16 30.82 7.27
CA ILE A 2 -41.61 29.81 8.21
C ILE A 2 -40.15 29.46 7.85
N VAL A 3 -39.40 30.34 7.20
CA VAL A 3 -38.03 30.06 6.75
C VAL A 3 -37.05 31.17 7.16
N ALA A 4 -37.36 31.94 8.20
CA ALA A 4 -36.59 33.15 8.51
C ALA A 4 -35.53 33.01 9.61
N ASP A 5 -35.38 31.89 10.32
CA ASP A 5 -34.46 31.80 11.46
C ASP A 5 -33.61 30.49 11.52
N ALA A 6 -33.30 29.87 10.40
CA ALA A 6 -32.27 28.84 10.37
C ALA A 6 -30.94 29.47 9.94
N ASP A 7 -29.96 29.47 10.83
CA ASP A 7 -28.60 29.88 10.58
C ASP A 7 -28.08 29.19 9.31
N GLU A 8 -27.46 29.90 8.39
CA GLU A 8 -26.98 29.34 7.10
C GLU A 8 -25.99 28.19 7.27
N SER A 9 -25.39 28.05 8.47
CA SER A 9 -24.50 26.96 8.85
C SER A 9 -25.22 25.62 9.08
N ASP A 10 -26.54 25.61 9.36
CA ASP A 10 -27.34 24.43 9.68
C ASP A 10 -28.22 23.93 8.52
N ARG A 11 -28.12 24.54 7.34
CA ARG A 11 -28.79 24.01 6.15
C ARG A 11 -28.07 22.78 5.61
N GLU A 12 -28.47 21.60 6.08
CA GLU A 12 -28.11 20.32 5.44
C GLU A 12 -28.43 20.40 3.94
N LYS A 13 -27.40 20.44 3.13
CA LYS A 13 -27.56 20.39 1.68
C LYS A 13 -28.24 19.05 1.34
N PRO A 14 -29.33 19.02 0.57
CA PRO A 14 -30.07 17.78 0.30
C PRO A 14 -29.22 16.65 -0.30
N TRP A 15 -28.07 17.00 -0.89
CA TRP A 15 -27.10 16.06 -1.47
C TRP A 15 -26.04 15.58 -0.49
N ASP A 16 -25.86 16.25 0.66
CA ASP A 16 -24.93 15.91 1.75
C ASP A 16 -25.64 15.21 2.92
N ARG A 17 -26.89 14.74 2.71
CA ARG A 17 -27.65 14.05 3.77
C ARG A 17 -26.84 12.90 4.33
N ILE A 18 -26.27 13.11 5.52
CA ILE A 18 -25.71 12.04 6.34
C ILE A 18 -26.86 11.08 6.60
N GLN A 19 -26.69 9.84 6.12
CA GLN A 19 -27.77 8.86 6.27
C GLN A 19 -27.69 8.29 7.67
N HIS A 20 -28.37 8.94 8.60
CA HIS A 20 -28.52 8.45 9.96
C HIS A 20 -29.40 7.19 9.98
N PHE A 21 -29.04 6.25 10.81
CA PHE A 21 -29.94 5.16 11.15
C PHE A 21 -31.12 5.71 11.92
N ASN A 22 -32.27 5.04 11.80
CA ASN A 22 -33.46 5.42 12.53
C ASN A 22 -33.97 4.20 13.31
N LYS A 23 -34.14 4.34 14.60
CA LYS A 23 -34.63 3.26 15.48
C LYS A 23 -35.96 2.68 15.01
N THR A 24 -36.86 3.51 14.46
CA THR A 24 -38.16 3.07 13.94
C THR A 24 -38.04 2.17 12.67
N ASP A 25 -36.86 2.07 12.08
CA ASP A 25 -36.61 1.23 10.89
C ASP A 25 -36.16 -0.19 11.26
N VAL A 26 -35.99 -0.49 12.55
CA VAL A 26 -35.63 -1.80 13.09
C VAL A 26 -36.71 -2.28 14.05
N ASP A 27 -37.18 -3.49 13.86
CA ASP A 27 -38.10 -4.14 14.78
C ASP A 27 -37.32 -4.98 15.81
N GLY A 28 -37.18 -4.47 17.03
CA GLY A 28 -36.37 -5.07 18.07
C GLY A 28 -34.87 -4.71 17.97
N LYS A 29 -34.01 -5.69 17.85
CA LYS A 29 -32.55 -5.56 17.83
C LYS A 29 -31.99 -5.78 16.43
N LEU A 30 -30.81 -5.21 16.18
CA LEU A 30 -30.01 -5.52 14.99
C LEU A 30 -29.23 -6.83 15.22
N HIS A 31 -29.51 -7.88 14.46
CA HIS A 31 -28.81 -9.16 14.56
C HIS A 31 -27.66 -9.18 13.55
N ILE A 32 -26.44 -9.39 14.05
CA ILE A 32 -25.20 -9.30 13.30
C ILE A 32 -24.41 -10.59 13.50
N THR A 33 -24.06 -11.28 12.42
CA THR A 33 -23.13 -12.41 12.46
C THR A 33 -21.82 -12.01 11.80
N LEU A 34 -20.69 -12.25 12.47
CA LEU A 34 -19.34 -11.99 11.97
C LEU A 34 -18.74 -13.27 11.40
N SER A 35 -18.31 -13.25 10.13
CA SER A 35 -17.61 -14.36 9.49
C SER A 35 -16.57 -13.80 8.50
N ASN A 36 -16.58 -14.18 7.22
CA ASN A 36 -15.76 -13.55 6.17
C ASN A 36 -16.20 -12.10 5.82
N GLY A 37 -17.27 -11.62 6.43
CA GLY A 37 -17.85 -10.28 6.38
C GLY A 37 -18.75 -10.08 7.58
N ILE A 38 -19.54 -9.02 7.53
CA ILE A 38 -20.58 -8.69 8.50
C ILE A 38 -21.91 -9.05 7.85
N TYR A 39 -22.63 -10.00 8.43
CA TYR A 39 -23.93 -10.43 7.97
C TYR A 39 -25.00 -9.82 8.87
N VAL A 40 -25.83 -8.99 8.30
CA VAL A 40 -26.94 -8.35 9.02
C VAL A 40 -28.24 -9.04 8.59
N ASP A 41 -28.96 -9.61 9.57
CA ASP A 41 -30.29 -10.18 9.32
C ASP A 41 -31.25 -9.03 8.91
N ASN A 42 -31.88 -9.19 7.77
CA ASN A 42 -32.75 -8.16 7.20
C ASN A 42 -34.24 -8.40 7.47
N THR A 43 -34.60 -9.49 8.13
CA THR A 43 -36.02 -9.91 8.35
C THR A 43 -36.81 -8.95 9.21
N ASN A 44 -36.10 -8.29 10.15
CA ASN A 44 -36.71 -7.29 11.07
C ASN A 44 -36.36 -5.84 10.67
N LEU A 45 -35.85 -5.62 9.45
CA LEU A 45 -35.42 -4.31 8.95
C LEU A 45 -36.35 -3.77 7.88
N LYS A 46 -36.81 -2.52 8.01
CA LYS A 46 -37.48 -1.82 6.92
C LYS A 46 -36.52 -1.59 5.72
N ALA A 47 -37.12 -1.45 4.53
CA ALA A 47 -36.36 -1.21 3.30
C ALA A 47 -35.44 0.03 3.37
N SER A 48 -35.82 1.07 4.12
CA SER A 48 -35.02 2.25 4.41
C SER A 48 -33.69 1.89 5.12
N MET A 49 -33.75 1.07 6.17
CA MET A 49 -32.56 0.61 6.91
C MET A 49 -31.71 -0.31 6.06
N GLN A 50 -32.31 -1.28 5.38
CA GLN A 50 -31.59 -2.17 4.47
C GLN A 50 -30.78 -1.38 3.43
N ASN A 51 -31.39 -0.34 2.83
CA ASN A 51 -30.71 0.50 1.85
C ASN A 51 -29.59 1.34 2.48
N ARG A 52 -29.73 1.79 3.72
CA ARG A 52 -28.66 2.51 4.44
C ARG A 52 -27.46 1.59 4.70
N ILE A 53 -27.70 0.34 5.13
CA ILE A 53 -26.63 -0.67 5.32
C ILE A 53 -25.94 -0.97 4.00
N ARG A 54 -26.67 -1.20 2.89
CA ARG A 54 -26.07 -1.42 1.56
C ARG A 54 -25.18 -0.25 1.13
N ARG A 55 -25.63 0.99 1.38
CA ARG A 55 -24.87 2.19 1.01
C ARG A 55 -23.54 2.33 1.77
N MET A 56 -23.43 1.80 2.99
CA MET A 56 -22.15 1.75 3.69
C MET A 56 -21.10 0.97 2.91
N ALA A 57 -21.50 -0.10 2.20
CA ALA A 57 -20.61 -0.92 1.36
C ALA A 57 -20.48 -0.42 -0.09
N ALA A 58 -20.96 0.78 -0.41
CA ALA A 58 -20.92 1.37 -1.74
C ALA A 58 -20.03 2.61 -1.77
N ILE A 59 -19.22 2.72 -2.80
CA ILE A 59 -18.39 3.91 -3.07
C ILE A 59 -18.66 4.44 -4.47
N SER A 60 -18.52 5.75 -4.66
CA SER A 60 -18.52 6.34 -6.01
C SER A 60 -17.33 5.83 -6.81
N ASN A 61 -17.53 5.45 -8.07
CA ASN A 61 -16.47 4.95 -8.93
C ASN A 61 -15.70 6.13 -9.58
N PRO A 62 -14.44 6.37 -9.19
CA PRO A 62 -13.67 7.48 -9.74
C PRO A 62 -13.47 7.39 -11.26
N ILE A 63 -13.41 6.16 -11.78
CA ILE A 63 -13.24 5.92 -13.22
C ILE A 63 -14.46 6.42 -14.00
N PHE A 64 -15.68 6.22 -13.47
CA PHE A 64 -16.90 6.74 -14.07
C PHE A 64 -16.85 8.26 -14.26
N TYR A 65 -16.48 8.98 -13.21
CA TYR A 65 -16.40 10.45 -13.24
C TYR A 65 -15.25 10.94 -14.10
N LYS A 66 -14.11 10.24 -14.12
CA LYS A 66 -13.00 10.54 -15.00
C LYS A 66 -13.40 10.40 -16.46
N ASN A 67 -14.05 9.29 -16.83
CA ASN A 67 -14.55 9.05 -18.17
C ASN A 67 -15.55 10.14 -18.59
N GLN A 68 -16.48 10.50 -17.69
CA GLN A 68 -17.43 11.58 -17.92
C GLN A 68 -16.74 12.93 -18.18
N ALA A 69 -15.71 13.26 -17.41
CA ALA A 69 -14.95 14.51 -17.54
C ALA A 69 -14.19 14.62 -18.87
N ILE A 70 -13.71 13.50 -19.40
CA ILE A 70 -12.98 13.44 -20.69
C ILE A 70 -13.87 13.08 -21.89
N GLY A 71 -15.20 12.95 -21.69
CA GLY A 71 -16.15 12.61 -22.75
C GLY A 71 -16.07 11.18 -23.28
N THR A 72 -15.48 10.25 -22.51
CA THR A 72 -15.39 8.82 -22.87
C THR A 72 -16.65 8.08 -22.43
N SER A 73 -17.03 7.02 -23.18
CA SER A 73 -18.21 6.20 -22.85
C SER A 73 -18.06 5.51 -21.49
N ASN A 74 -19.15 5.48 -20.73
CA ASN A 74 -19.28 4.76 -19.45
C ASN A 74 -20.13 3.48 -19.57
N TYR A 75 -20.30 2.92 -20.76
CA TYR A 75 -21.21 1.79 -21.00
C TYR A 75 -20.97 0.61 -20.04
N ASP A 76 -19.69 0.23 -19.83
CA ASP A 76 -19.31 -0.87 -18.93
C ASP A 76 -18.74 -0.40 -17.58
N THR A 77 -18.88 0.90 -17.26
CA THR A 77 -18.34 1.48 -16.04
C THR A 77 -19.47 1.86 -15.09
N PRO A 78 -19.75 1.10 -14.03
CA PRO A 78 -20.82 1.44 -13.11
C PRO A 78 -20.48 2.72 -12.33
N ARG A 79 -21.49 3.54 -12.04
CA ARG A 79 -21.35 4.77 -11.25
C ARG A 79 -20.92 4.51 -9.80
N TRP A 80 -21.32 3.35 -9.25
CA TRP A 80 -21.03 2.91 -7.89
C TRP A 80 -20.38 1.55 -7.90
N ILE A 81 -19.39 1.36 -7.04
CA ILE A 81 -18.79 0.07 -6.73
C ILE A 81 -19.43 -0.41 -5.44
N TYR A 82 -20.12 -1.54 -5.47
CA TYR A 82 -20.74 -2.18 -4.32
C TYR A 82 -19.93 -3.39 -3.88
N LEU A 83 -19.46 -3.39 -2.64
CA LEU A 83 -18.64 -4.46 -2.07
C LEU A 83 -19.47 -5.41 -1.19
N GLY A 84 -20.73 -5.12 -0.98
CA GLY A 84 -21.65 -5.99 -0.24
C GLY A 84 -22.27 -7.06 -1.13
N LYS A 85 -23.10 -7.90 -0.52
CA LYS A 85 -23.88 -8.95 -1.19
C LYS A 85 -25.20 -9.16 -0.46
N ASP A 86 -26.30 -9.29 -1.20
CA ASP A 86 -27.58 -9.70 -0.66
C ASP A 86 -27.74 -11.21 -0.81
N HIS A 87 -28.10 -11.89 0.27
CA HIS A 87 -28.33 -13.33 0.29
C HIS A 87 -29.82 -13.63 0.29
N LEU A 88 -30.23 -14.63 -0.48
CA LEU A 88 -31.62 -15.11 -0.55
C LEU A 88 -32.12 -15.60 0.82
N SER A 89 -31.22 -15.98 1.71
CA SER A 89 -31.51 -16.41 3.08
C SER A 89 -31.85 -15.24 4.04
N GLY A 90 -32.01 -14.01 3.53
CA GLY A 90 -32.42 -12.88 4.36
C GLY A 90 -31.27 -12.15 5.07
N TYR A 91 -30.07 -12.18 4.53
CA TYR A 91 -28.92 -11.47 5.06
C TYR A 91 -28.37 -10.43 4.07
N ILE A 92 -27.96 -9.29 4.61
CA ILE A 92 -27.14 -8.30 3.90
C ILE A 92 -25.71 -8.47 4.38
N GLN A 93 -24.82 -8.90 3.49
CA GLN A 93 -23.40 -9.01 3.78
C GLN A 93 -22.68 -7.71 3.39
N ILE A 94 -21.92 -7.14 4.32
CA ILE A 94 -21.03 -6.00 4.07
C ILE A 94 -19.60 -6.35 4.51
N PRO A 95 -18.58 -5.65 3.97
CA PRO A 95 -17.19 -5.92 4.32
C PRO A 95 -16.87 -5.74 5.81
N ARG A 96 -15.96 -6.57 6.35
CA ARG A 96 -15.58 -6.62 7.78
C ARG A 96 -15.09 -5.29 8.36
N GLY A 97 -14.43 -4.46 7.55
CA GLY A 97 -13.87 -3.18 7.99
C GLY A 97 -14.92 -2.13 8.35
N LEU A 98 -16.18 -2.37 8.02
CA LEU A 98 -17.31 -1.48 8.33
C LEU A 98 -17.94 -1.74 9.71
N LEU A 99 -17.42 -2.70 10.50
CA LEU A 99 -18.03 -3.05 11.79
C LEU A 99 -18.11 -1.86 12.74
N ASP A 100 -17.00 -1.15 12.93
CA ASP A 100 -16.98 0.00 13.85
C ASP A 100 -17.98 1.07 13.43
N GLU A 101 -18.06 1.38 12.13
CA GLU A 101 -19.00 2.35 11.59
C GLU A 101 -20.46 1.90 11.76
N LEU A 102 -20.75 0.60 11.53
CA LEU A 102 -22.07 0.02 11.71
C LEU A 102 -22.53 0.15 13.18
N LEU A 103 -21.67 -0.24 14.11
CA LEU A 103 -21.97 -0.20 15.54
C LEU A 103 -22.08 1.24 16.07
N GLU A 104 -21.24 2.14 15.58
CA GLU A 104 -21.34 3.56 15.94
C GLU A 104 -22.64 4.18 15.46
N LYS A 105 -23.05 3.93 14.20
CA LYS A 105 -24.34 4.37 13.67
C LYS A 105 -25.53 3.78 14.42
N ALA A 106 -25.48 2.51 14.81
CA ALA A 106 -26.52 1.87 15.63
C ALA A 106 -26.61 2.54 17.01
N LYS A 107 -25.47 2.79 17.66
CA LYS A 107 -25.40 3.48 18.95
C LYS A 107 -25.93 4.92 18.87
N GLN A 108 -25.55 5.68 17.84
CA GLN A 108 -26.04 7.06 17.63
C GLN A 108 -27.55 7.12 17.42
N ALA A 109 -28.13 6.06 16.86
CA ALA A 109 -29.57 5.94 16.64
C ALA A 109 -30.34 5.26 17.82
N ASP A 110 -29.67 4.95 18.93
CA ASP A 110 -30.21 4.20 20.08
C ASP A 110 -30.85 2.85 19.66
N ILE A 111 -30.14 2.13 18.74
CA ILE A 111 -30.53 0.80 18.25
C ILE A 111 -29.73 -0.24 18.99
N ASP A 112 -30.43 -1.14 19.70
CA ASP A 112 -29.79 -2.32 20.31
C ASP A 112 -29.31 -3.30 19.24
N TYR A 113 -28.22 -4.00 19.54
CA TYR A 113 -27.70 -5.02 18.64
C TYR A 113 -27.17 -6.25 19.38
N GLU A 114 -27.16 -7.38 18.69
CA GLU A 114 -26.61 -8.63 19.14
C GLU A 114 -25.61 -9.14 18.11
N ILE A 115 -24.43 -9.60 18.58
CA ILE A 115 -23.34 -10.05 17.71
C ILE A 115 -23.04 -11.52 17.99
N GLU A 116 -23.12 -12.33 16.93
CA GLU A 116 -22.63 -13.70 16.90
C GLU A 116 -21.28 -13.73 16.15
N ASP A 117 -20.24 -14.26 16.80
CA ASP A 117 -18.88 -14.30 16.22
C ASP A 117 -18.53 -15.72 15.74
N GLU A 118 -18.71 -15.95 14.44
CA GLU A 118 -18.36 -17.18 13.73
C GLU A 118 -17.01 -17.09 12.99
N ARG A 119 -16.19 -16.09 13.30
CA ARG A 119 -14.88 -15.95 12.68
C ARG A 119 -13.94 -17.06 13.12
N GLN A 120 -13.04 -17.47 12.21
CA GLN A 120 -12.02 -18.47 12.47
C GLN A 120 -11.00 -17.98 13.49
N GLN A 121 -10.96 -18.62 14.65
CA GLN A 121 -10.02 -18.29 15.74
C GLN A 121 -8.59 -18.73 15.41
N GLY A 122 -8.45 -19.71 14.49
CA GLY A 122 -7.20 -20.32 14.15
C GLY A 122 -6.73 -21.34 15.18
N ARG A 123 -5.60 -21.95 14.90
CA ARG A 123 -4.88 -22.84 15.79
C ARG A 123 -3.85 -22.08 16.61
N ASN A 124 -3.80 -22.30 17.90
CA ASN A 124 -2.72 -21.74 18.72
C ASN A 124 -1.36 -22.29 18.27
N ILE A 125 -0.38 -21.42 18.17
CA ILE A 125 1.01 -21.77 17.87
C ILE A 125 1.94 -21.26 18.97
N ASN A 126 3.00 -22.03 19.22
CA ASN A 126 4.01 -21.67 20.20
C ASN A 126 5.09 -20.81 19.52
N VAL A 127 4.96 -19.51 19.66
CA VAL A 127 5.84 -18.52 19.03
C VAL A 127 6.10 -17.36 19.96
N ASP A 128 7.36 -16.93 20.03
CA ASP A 128 7.79 -15.80 20.83
C ASP A 128 8.54 -14.78 19.96
N PHE A 129 8.39 -13.50 20.28
CA PHE A 129 9.14 -12.42 19.64
C PHE A 129 10.50 -12.27 20.32
N ILE A 130 11.57 -12.33 19.52
CA ILE A 130 12.97 -12.30 20.00
C ILE A 130 13.71 -11.00 19.66
N GLY A 131 12.98 -9.99 19.16
CA GLY A 131 13.54 -8.67 18.85
C GLY A 131 13.21 -7.64 19.94
N GLU A 132 13.75 -6.43 19.74
CA GLU A 132 13.37 -5.25 20.53
C GLU A 132 12.60 -4.29 19.62
N LEU A 133 11.46 -3.80 20.14
CA LEU A 133 10.67 -2.78 19.45
C LEU A 133 11.19 -1.40 19.83
N ARG A 134 11.34 -0.53 18.85
CA ARG A 134 11.55 0.88 19.10
C ARG A 134 10.28 1.51 19.70
N PRO A 135 10.39 2.64 20.42
CA PRO A 135 9.24 3.25 21.10
C PRO A 135 8.03 3.50 20.20
N GLU A 136 8.27 3.95 18.95
CA GLU A 136 7.20 4.17 17.97
C GLU A 136 6.58 2.86 17.45
N GLN A 137 7.35 1.78 17.37
CA GLN A 137 6.87 0.44 17.01
C GLN A 137 6.04 -0.19 18.13
N ASP A 138 6.46 -0.02 19.37
CA ASP A 138 5.71 -0.48 20.55
C ASP A 138 4.36 0.25 20.66
N ARG A 139 4.34 1.58 20.44
CA ARG A 139 3.08 2.34 20.35
C ARG A 139 2.17 1.81 19.27
N ALA A 140 2.71 1.54 18.06
CA ALA A 140 1.94 0.98 16.96
C ALA A 140 1.35 -0.39 17.30
N LEU A 141 2.15 -1.28 17.91
CA LEU A 141 1.68 -2.59 18.34
C LEU A 141 0.55 -2.46 19.37
N LYS A 142 0.72 -1.64 20.40
CA LYS A 142 -0.30 -1.42 21.43
C LYS A 142 -1.61 -0.89 20.87
N GLU A 143 -1.56 0.03 19.91
CA GLU A 143 -2.78 0.54 19.26
C GLU A 143 -3.47 -0.52 18.41
N LEU A 144 -2.73 -1.29 17.61
CA LEU A 144 -3.29 -2.37 16.79
C LEU A 144 -3.93 -3.47 17.63
N MET A 145 -3.33 -3.79 18.79
CA MET A 145 -3.83 -4.87 19.68
C MET A 145 -5.18 -4.56 20.33
N LYS A 146 -5.65 -3.31 20.31
CA LYS A 146 -6.99 -2.93 20.80
C LYS A 146 -8.12 -3.40 19.88
N TYR A 147 -7.80 -3.81 18.66
CA TYR A 147 -8.76 -4.15 17.60
C TYR A 147 -8.43 -5.52 17.01
N ASP A 148 -9.43 -6.18 16.47
CA ASP A 148 -9.24 -7.44 15.73
C ASP A 148 -8.80 -7.20 14.28
N ASN A 149 -9.03 -6.00 13.77
CA ASN A 149 -8.69 -5.63 12.39
C ASN A 149 -8.29 -4.17 12.26
N GLY A 150 -7.51 -3.85 11.24
CA GLY A 150 -7.13 -2.49 10.93
C GLY A 150 -5.81 -2.37 10.17
N ILE A 151 -5.43 -1.15 9.88
CA ILE A 151 -4.26 -0.84 9.05
C ILE A 151 -3.22 -0.09 9.87
N LEU A 152 -1.97 -0.54 9.73
CA LEU A 152 -0.78 0.20 10.12
C LEU A 152 -0.30 1.03 8.93
N HIS A 153 -0.48 2.34 8.99
CA HIS A 153 0.16 3.27 8.08
C HIS A 153 1.51 3.68 8.65
N ALA A 154 2.58 3.26 8.03
CA ALA A 154 3.92 3.61 8.51
C ALA A 154 4.90 3.84 7.36
N ALA A 155 5.63 4.95 7.45
CA ALA A 155 6.63 5.34 6.47
C ALA A 155 7.62 4.21 6.17
N THR A 156 8.24 4.27 5.01
CA THR A 156 9.32 3.34 4.64
C THR A 156 10.42 3.36 5.72
N ALA A 157 11.00 2.20 5.99
CA ALA A 157 11.98 2.01 7.06
C ALA A 157 11.46 2.17 8.50
N PHE A 158 10.16 2.23 8.71
CA PHE A 158 9.57 2.10 10.04
C PHE A 158 9.82 0.73 10.67
N GLY A 159 9.99 -0.31 9.85
CA GLY A 159 10.06 -1.70 10.30
C GLY A 159 8.69 -2.35 10.41
N LYS A 160 7.83 -2.13 9.42
CA LYS A 160 6.49 -2.75 9.33
C LYS A 160 6.54 -4.26 9.57
N THR A 161 7.51 -4.96 8.97
CA THR A 161 7.70 -6.41 9.13
C THR A 161 8.06 -6.80 10.56
N VAL A 162 8.81 -5.95 11.29
CA VAL A 162 9.14 -6.18 12.70
C VAL A 162 7.88 -6.10 13.57
N VAL A 163 7.06 -5.05 13.38
CA VAL A 163 5.78 -4.93 14.08
C VAL A 163 4.84 -6.07 13.72
N SER A 164 4.79 -6.49 12.45
CA SER A 164 4.01 -7.66 12.02
C SER A 164 4.46 -8.95 12.71
N SER A 165 5.78 -9.15 12.87
CA SER A 165 6.31 -10.29 13.63
C SER A 165 5.89 -10.22 15.10
N ALA A 166 5.91 -9.04 15.70
CA ALA A 166 5.43 -8.84 17.07
C ALA A 166 3.92 -9.10 17.20
N ILE A 167 3.09 -8.73 16.20
CA ILE A 167 1.65 -9.07 16.15
C ILE A 167 1.46 -10.58 16.15
N ILE A 168 2.21 -11.33 15.35
CA ILE A 168 2.13 -12.80 15.29
C ILE A 168 2.42 -13.40 16.66
N ALA A 169 3.51 -12.97 17.30
CA ALA A 169 3.91 -13.46 18.61
C ALA A 169 2.92 -13.05 19.73
N GLN A 170 2.23 -11.93 19.57
CA GLN A 170 1.23 -11.46 20.55
C GLN A 170 -0.10 -12.20 20.40
N LYS A 171 -0.54 -12.47 19.17
CA LYS A 171 -1.79 -13.22 18.90
C LYS A 171 -1.64 -14.71 19.11
N LYS A 172 -0.45 -15.27 18.89
CA LYS A 172 -0.11 -16.70 19.09
C LYS A 172 -1.06 -17.66 18.35
N VAL A 173 -1.51 -17.28 17.18
CA VAL A 173 -2.36 -18.11 16.31
C VAL A 173 -1.70 -18.30 14.95
N ASN A 174 -2.03 -19.39 14.27
CA ASN A 174 -1.50 -19.64 12.94
C ASN A 174 -1.80 -18.50 11.99
N THR A 175 -0.83 -18.15 11.15
CA THR A 175 -0.80 -16.89 10.44
C THR A 175 -0.58 -17.08 8.95
N LEU A 176 -1.35 -16.35 8.14
CA LEU A 176 -1.17 -16.22 6.70
C LEU A 176 -0.72 -14.78 6.37
N ILE A 177 0.38 -14.64 5.64
CA ILE A 177 0.89 -13.37 5.14
C ILE A 177 0.63 -13.30 3.64
N ILE A 178 -0.16 -12.33 3.20
CA ILE A 178 -0.53 -12.14 1.79
C ILE A 178 0.34 -11.06 1.18
N LEU A 179 1.01 -11.41 0.07
CA LEU A 179 1.88 -10.52 -0.70
C LEU A 179 1.37 -10.36 -2.14
N GLU A 180 1.65 -9.20 -2.73
CA GLU A 180 1.44 -8.95 -4.15
C GLU A 180 2.71 -9.25 -4.99
N SER A 181 3.89 -8.94 -4.44
CA SER A 181 5.17 -9.11 -5.12
C SER A 181 5.98 -10.28 -4.57
N SER A 182 6.38 -11.19 -5.46
CA SER A 182 7.25 -12.33 -5.10
C SER A 182 8.64 -11.91 -4.63
N ALA A 183 9.05 -10.68 -4.92
CA ALA A 183 10.34 -10.14 -4.48
C ALA A 183 10.43 -10.02 -2.95
N LEU A 184 9.27 -9.91 -2.28
CA LEU A 184 9.19 -9.74 -0.83
C LEU A 184 9.21 -11.07 -0.05
N ILE A 185 9.03 -12.23 -0.71
CA ILE A 185 8.94 -13.54 -0.03
C ILE A 185 10.19 -13.83 0.79
N GLU A 186 11.38 -13.69 0.19
CA GLU A 186 12.64 -13.97 0.90
C GLU A 186 12.89 -12.95 2.03
N GLN A 187 12.58 -11.67 1.79
CA GLN A 187 12.68 -10.63 2.83
C GLN A 187 11.78 -10.95 4.03
N TRP A 188 10.56 -11.43 3.79
CA TRP A 188 9.65 -11.84 4.87
C TRP A 188 10.17 -13.08 5.60
N LYS A 189 10.68 -14.10 4.88
CA LYS A 189 11.29 -15.28 5.52
C LYS A 189 12.46 -14.91 6.42
N GLU A 190 13.37 -14.07 5.92
CA GLU A 190 14.53 -13.61 6.69
C GLU A 190 14.09 -12.84 7.95
N ALA A 191 13.10 -11.95 7.81
CA ALA A 191 12.59 -11.18 8.93
C ALA A 191 11.89 -12.06 9.97
N LEU A 192 11.03 -12.99 9.55
CA LEU A 192 10.37 -13.93 10.46
C LEU A 192 11.40 -14.82 11.18
N GLY A 193 12.41 -15.33 10.46
CA GLY A 193 13.49 -16.12 11.05
C GLY A 193 14.37 -15.34 12.01
N LYS A 194 14.46 -14.00 11.84
CA LYS A 194 15.24 -13.13 12.73
C LYS A 194 14.47 -12.70 13.97
N PHE A 195 13.16 -12.47 13.86
CA PHE A 195 12.37 -11.85 14.91
C PHE A 195 11.43 -12.81 15.64
N LEU A 196 11.27 -14.05 15.16
CA LEU A 196 10.43 -15.05 15.79
C LEU A 196 11.22 -16.30 16.18
N ASN A 197 10.97 -16.79 17.38
CA ASN A 197 11.31 -18.14 17.79
C ASN A 197 10.04 -18.99 17.73
N ILE A 198 9.97 -19.93 16.78
CA ILE A 198 8.80 -20.78 16.55
C ILE A 198 9.11 -22.16 17.14
N ASN A 199 8.43 -22.51 18.24
CA ASN A 199 8.62 -23.77 18.97
C ASN A 199 7.52 -24.79 18.59
N GLU A 200 7.45 -25.14 17.31
CA GLU A 200 6.49 -26.08 16.76
C GLU A 200 7.21 -27.28 16.14
N GLU A 201 6.51 -28.41 16.01
CA GLU A 201 7.03 -29.53 15.24
C GLU A 201 6.86 -29.29 13.73
N LEU A 202 7.83 -29.79 12.96
CA LEU A 202 7.73 -29.74 11.51
C LEU A 202 6.54 -30.55 11.01
N PRO A 203 5.55 -29.94 10.34
CA PRO A 203 4.36 -30.66 9.89
C PRO A 203 4.68 -31.68 8.80
N THR A 204 3.88 -32.73 8.76
CA THR A 204 3.93 -33.76 7.74
C THR A 204 2.95 -33.44 6.62
N TYR A 205 3.26 -33.88 5.42
CA TYR A 205 2.37 -33.79 4.26
C TYR A 205 2.44 -35.06 3.43
N GLU A 206 1.35 -35.38 2.78
CA GLU A 206 1.27 -36.54 1.86
C GLU A 206 1.65 -36.06 0.45
N THR A 207 2.55 -36.79 -0.18
CA THR A 207 2.94 -36.55 -1.58
C THR A 207 1.86 -37.13 -2.52
N LYS A 208 1.84 -36.70 -3.78
CA LYS A 208 0.94 -37.23 -4.82
C LYS A 208 1.03 -38.75 -5.00
N THR A 209 2.08 -39.37 -4.50
CA THR A 209 2.32 -40.82 -4.53
C THR A 209 1.96 -41.52 -3.21
N GLY A 210 1.25 -40.84 -2.28
CA GLY A 210 0.83 -41.41 -1.00
C GLY A 210 1.93 -41.52 0.07
N ARG A 211 3.13 -40.97 -0.18
CA ARG A 211 4.24 -41.01 0.80
C ARG A 211 4.13 -39.82 1.75
N VAL A 212 4.17 -40.08 3.07
CA VAL A 212 4.25 -39.04 4.10
C VAL A 212 5.68 -38.52 4.20
N ARG A 213 5.84 -37.21 4.15
CA ARG A 213 7.12 -36.48 4.32
C ARG A 213 6.96 -35.34 5.32
N LYS A 214 8.05 -34.99 5.99
CA LYS A 214 8.09 -33.79 6.83
C LYS A 214 8.42 -32.55 6.00
N ARG A 215 7.80 -31.41 6.31
CA ARG A 215 8.19 -30.10 5.76
C ARG A 215 9.63 -29.77 6.21
N LYS A 216 10.31 -28.94 5.44
CA LYS A 216 11.72 -28.53 5.73
C LYS A 216 11.80 -27.28 6.58
N SER A 217 10.72 -26.56 6.75
CA SER A 217 10.64 -25.27 7.47
C SER A 217 9.28 -25.18 8.16
N LEU A 218 9.22 -24.42 9.26
CA LEU A 218 7.99 -24.03 9.95
C LEU A 218 7.31 -22.85 9.25
N ILE A 219 8.06 -22.11 8.42
CA ILE A 219 7.54 -21.04 7.57
C ILE A 219 7.36 -21.60 6.17
N GLY A 220 6.12 -21.68 5.72
CA GLY A 220 5.79 -22.16 4.38
C GLY A 220 5.62 -21.04 3.35
N THR A 221 5.51 -21.45 2.08
CA THR A 221 5.26 -20.49 0.99
C THR A 221 4.34 -21.06 -0.06
N LEU A 222 3.51 -20.18 -0.66
CA LEU A 222 2.67 -20.46 -1.80
C LEU A 222 2.93 -19.46 -2.93
N GLN A 223 3.57 -19.92 -4.01
CA GLN A 223 3.88 -19.10 -5.17
C GLN A 223 3.71 -19.90 -6.47
N GLY A 224 2.74 -19.54 -7.28
CA GLY A 224 2.44 -20.24 -8.54
C GLY A 224 2.09 -21.71 -8.30
N ALA A 225 2.92 -22.63 -8.82
CA ALA A 225 2.76 -24.08 -8.61
C ALA A 225 3.53 -24.60 -7.38
N HIS A 226 4.36 -23.76 -6.77
CA HIS A 226 5.12 -24.15 -5.58
C HIS A 226 4.26 -23.95 -4.34
N ASP A 227 3.98 -25.06 -3.66
CA ASP A 227 3.22 -25.09 -2.41
C ASP A 227 4.04 -25.83 -1.34
N SER A 228 4.50 -25.07 -0.35
CA SER A 228 5.16 -25.60 0.84
C SER A 228 4.46 -25.15 2.13
N MET A 229 3.18 -24.76 2.04
CA MET A 229 2.41 -24.27 3.19
C MET A 229 2.42 -25.28 4.34
N THR A 230 2.51 -24.76 5.55
CA THR A 230 2.68 -25.52 6.80
C THR A 230 1.43 -25.48 7.68
N GLY A 231 0.56 -24.49 7.49
CA GLY A 231 -0.56 -24.19 8.38
C GLY A 231 -0.12 -23.58 9.73
N ILE A 232 1.17 -23.16 9.84
CA ILE A 232 1.73 -22.51 11.04
C ILE A 232 1.91 -21.02 10.76
N ILE A 233 2.94 -20.66 9.98
CA ILE A 233 3.15 -19.31 9.46
C ILE A 233 3.47 -19.47 7.98
N ASP A 234 2.62 -18.94 7.14
CA ASP A 234 2.73 -19.12 5.71
C ASP A 234 2.69 -17.79 4.96
N ILE A 235 3.50 -17.69 3.92
CA ILE A 235 3.61 -16.52 3.05
C ILE A 235 3.06 -16.90 1.68
N ALA A 236 2.01 -16.22 1.23
CA ALA A 236 1.34 -16.56 -0.01
C ALA A 236 1.22 -15.36 -0.95
N MET A 237 1.41 -15.63 -2.23
CA MET A 237 1.02 -14.68 -3.27
C MET A 237 -0.50 -14.68 -3.42
N ALA A 238 -1.13 -13.50 -3.45
CA ALA A 238 -2.57 -13.36 -3.59
C ALA A 238 -3.13 -14.14 -4.79
N GLY A 239 -2.48 -14.03 -5.96
CA GLY A 239 -2.86 -14.78 -7.17
C GLY A 239 -2.67 -16.28 -7.09
N SER A 240 -1.98 -16.80 -6.06
CA SER A 240 -1.84 -18.24 -5.83
C SER A 240 -2.88 -18.78 -4.87
N LEU A 241 -3.46 -17.93 -4.02
CA LEU A 241 -4.55 -18.28 -3.10
C LEU A 241 -5.89 -18.43 -3.79
N CYS A 242 -6.09 -17.77 -4.94
CA CYS A 242 -7.29 -17.91 -5.77
C CYS A 242 -6.88 -18.18 -7.21
N LYS A 243 -7.27 -19.35 -7.74
CA LYS A 243 -7.02 -19.74 -9.15
C LYS A 243 -8.35 -20.10 -9.79
N LYS A 244 -8.73 -19.39 -10.86
CA LYS A 244 -9.97 -19.64 -11.63
C LYS A 244 -11.24 -19.70 -10.76
N GLY A 245 -11.30 -18.89 -9.69
CA GLY A 245 -12.43 -18.86 -8.76
C GLY A 245 -12.40 -19.92 -7.66
N GLU A 246 -11.40 -20.79 -7.64
CA GLU A 246 -11.19 -21.76 -6.56
C GLU A 246 -10.15 -21.22 -5.56
N TYR A 247 -10.46 -21.27 -4.28
CA TYR A 247 -9.60 -20.80 -3.20
C TYR A 247 -8.81 -21.94 -2.59
N HIS A 248 -7.59 -21.63 -2.15
CA HIS A 248 -6.74 -22.62 -1.48
C HIS A 248 -7.38 -23.13 -0.18
N ASN A 249 -7.37 -24.43 0.07
CA ASN A 249 -8.09 -25.09 1.18
C ASN A 249 -7.69 -24.50 2.54
N LEU A 250 -6.40 -24.14 2.74
CA LEU A 250 -5.93 -23.60 4.01
C LEU A 250 -6.35 -22.14 4.24
N LEU A 251 -6.93 -21.43 3.26
CA LEU A 251 -7.25 -20.00 3.39
C LEU A 251 -8.08 -19.71 4.65
N ASN A 252 -9.02 -20.57 4.98
CA ASN A 252 -9.93 -20.42 6.11
C ASN A 252 -9.52 -21.18 7.38
N GLU A 253 -8.28 -21.66 7.44
CA GLU A 253 -7.73 -22.34 8.63
C GLU A 253 -6.97 -21.37 9.55
N TYR A 254 -6.58 -20.18 9.04
CA TYR A 254 -5.79 -19.23 9.79
C TYR A 254 -6.64 -18.34 10.69
N GLY A 255 -6.12 -18.08 11.91
CA GLY A 255 -6.70 -17.12 12.84
C GLY A 255 -6.23 -15.69 12.60
N LEU A 256 -5.05 -15.51 12.00
CA LEU A 256 -4.46 -14.21 11.68
C LEU A 256 -4.10 -14.13 10.18
N VAL A 257 -4.52 -13.05 9.55
CA VAL A 257 -4.10 -12.69 8.19
C VAL A 257 -3.42 -11.33 8.21
N LEU A 258 -2.21 -11.27 7.67
CA LEU A 258 -1.46 -10.03 7.46
C LEU A 258 -1.39 -9.72 5.96
N VAL A 259 -1.66 -8.48 5.58
CA VAL A 259 -1.60 -8.03 4.17
C VAL A 259 -0.51 -6.98 4.04
N ASP A 260 0.58 -7.32 3.37
CA ASP A 260 1.65 -6.35 3.10
C ASP A 260 1.31 -5.48 1.89
N GLU A 261 1.76 -4.23 1.94
CA GLU A 261 1.42 -3.16 0.99
C GLU A 261 -0.09 -3.14 0.67
N CYS A 262 -0.90 -3.15 1.74
CA CYS A 262 -2.35 -3.31 1.66
C CYS A 262 -3.08 -2.20 0.87
N HIS A 263 -2.38 -1.16 0.42
CA HIS A 263 -2.95 -0.18 -0.52
C HIS A 263 -3.28 -0.82 -1.89
N HIS A 264 -2.75 -1.99 -2.19
CA HIS A 264 -3.11 -2.80 -3.35
C HIS A 264 -4.36 -3.67 -3.13
N SER A 265 -4.95 -3.70 -1.92
CA SER A 265 -6.11 -4.56 -1.61
C SER A 265 -7.37 -4.23 -2.42
N ALA A 266 -7.43 -3.06 -3.06
CA ALA A 266 -8.47 -2.73 -4.03
C ALA A 266 -8.28 -3.39 -5.41
N SER A 267 -7.13 -4.08 -5.67
CA SER A 267 -7.00 -4.92 -6.85
C SER A 267 -7.95 -6.10 -6.77
N GLU A 268 -8.51 -6.51 -7.90
CA GLU A 268 -9.53 -7.57 -7.95
C GLU A 268 -9.07 -8.86 -7.28
N THR A 269 -7.82 -9.25 -7.51
CA THR A 269 -7.26 -10.50 -6.97
C THR A 269 -7.21 -10.49 -5.44
N ILE A 270 -6.66 -9.43 -4.83
CA ILE A 270 -6.53 -9.35 -3.37
C ILE A 270 -7.90 -9.13 -2.74
N ALA A 271 -8.73 -8.27 -3.35
CA ALA A 271 -10.09 -8.02 -2.86
C ALA A 271 -10.93 -9.30 -2.81
N ASN A 272 -10.86 -10.15 -3.84
CA ASN A 272 -11.57 -11.42 -3.87
C ASN A 272 -11.08 -12.38 -2.78
N VAL A 273 -9.77 -12.49 -2.57
CA VAL A 273 -9.21 -13.30 -1.47
C VAL A 273 -9.70 -12.78 -0.11
N LEU A 274 -9.63 -11.46 0.14
CA LEU A 274 -10.01 -10.87 1.43
C LEU A 274 -11.51 -11.00 1.74
N LYS A 275 -12.38 -11.03 0.72
CA LYS A 275 -13.82 -11.29 0.89
C LYS A 275 -14.11 -12.72 1.39
N GLU A 276 -13.21 -13.67 1.15
CA GLU A 276 -13.40 -15.07 1.57
C GLU A 276 -12.68 -15.41 2.87
N VAL A 277 -11.78 -14.55 3.35
CA VAL A 277 -11.04 -14.75 4.60
C VAL A 277 -11.96 -14.75 5.81
N LYS A 278 -12.02 -15.85 6.57
CA LYS A 278 -12.78 -15.98 7.82
C LYS A 278 -11.96 -15.66 9.07
N ALA A 279 -10.64 -15.46 8.95
CA ALA A 279 -9.76 -15.18 10.08
C ALA A 279 -10.32 -14.08 10.99
N LYS A 280 -10.24 -14.29 12.30
CA LYS A 280 -10.64 -13.30 13.30
C LYS A 280 -9.80 -12.04 13.19
N TYR A 281 -8.49 -12.21 13.08
CA TYR A 281 -7.54 -11.10 13.06
C TYR A 281 -7.09 -10.81 11.63
N VAL A 282 -7.29 -9.58 11.16
CA VAL A 282 -6.86 -9.15 9.82
C VAL A 282 -6.21 -7.78 9.91
N TYR A 283 -4.91 -7.70 9.66
CA TYR A 283 -4.20 -6.43 9.66
C TYR A 283 -3.51 -6.18 8.33
N GLY A 284 -3.59 -4.93 7.88
CA GLY A 284 -2.85 -4.45 6.72
C GLY A 284 -1.69 -3.57 7.15
N VAL A 285 -0.60 -3.61 6.40
CA VAL A 285 0.53 -2.68 6.57
C VAL A 285 0.82 -1.98 5.25
N THR A 286 1.06 -0.68 5.29
CA THR A 286 1.39 0.10 4.09
C THR A 286 2.18 1.37 4.43
N ALA A 287 3.02 1.81 3.49
CA ALA A 287 3.65 3.14 3.57
C ALA A 287 2.79 4.24 2.94
N THR A 288 1.88 3.89 2.05
CA THR A 288 1.09 4.80 1.23
C THR A 288 -0.39 4.42 1.26
N PRO A 289 -1.17 4.89 2.26
CA PRO A 289 -2.57 4.48 2.39
C PRO A 289 -3.47 5.08 1.30
N LYS A 290 -3.07 6.22 0.72
CA LYS A 290 -3.79 6.87 -0.38
C LYS A 290 -3.43 6.24 -1.71
N ARG A 291 -4.42 6.13 -2.59
CA ARG A 291 -4.28 5.60 -3.95
C ARG A 291 -4.46 6.70 -4.98
N GLY A 292 -3.70 6.63 -6.08
CA GLY A 292 -3.84 7.58 -7.19
C GLY A 292 -5.16 7.45 -7.97
N ASP A 293 -5.84 6.31 -7.82
CA ASP A 293 -7.14 6.04 -8.44
C ASP A 293 -8.34 6.40 -7.55
N GLY A 294 -8.11 6.83 -6.29
CA GLY A 294 -9.17 7.20 -5.33
C GLY A 294 -9.95 6.02 -4.74
N LEU A 295 -9.47 4.79 -4.91
CA LEU A 295 -10.12 3.57 -4.42
C LEU A 295 -9.63 3.13 -3.02
N GLU A 296 -8.93 4.00 -2.28
CA GLU A 296 -8.42 3.67 -0.94
C GLU A 296 -9.50 3.27 0.07
N LYS A 297 -10.74 3.74 -0.11
CA LYS A 297 -11.87 3.34 0.74
C LYS A 297 -12.14 1.83 0.69
N ILE A 298 -11.84 1.17 -0.44
CA ILE A 298 -11.97 -0.29 -0.57
C ILE A 298 -11.04 -0.99 0.42
N ASN A 299 -9.81 -0.50 0.59
CA ASN A 299 -8.86 -1.09 1.54
C ASN A 299 -9.41 -1.01 2.98
N TYR A 300 -10.00 0.14 3.35
CA TYR A 300 -10.60 0.32 4.68
C TYR A 300 -11.83 -0.57 4.88
N MET A 301 -12.64 -0.76 3.85
CA MET A 301 -13.78 -1.67 3.90
C MET A 301 -13.36 -3.13 4.05
N LEU A 302 -12.32 -3.58 3.33
CA LEU A 302 -11.90 -4.98 3.33
C LEU A 302 -11.07 -5.38 4.56
N ILE A 303 -10.29 -4.45 5.11
CA ILE A 303 -9.36 -4.72 6.22
C ILE A 303 -9.83 -4.04 7.49
N GLY A 304 -10.10 -2.75 7.45
CA GLY A 304 -10.46 -1.91 8.58
C GLY A 304 -9.81 -0.53 8.50
N SER A 305 -10.14 0.33 9.44
CA SER A 305 -9.61 1.69 9.53
C SER A 305 -8.11 1.70 9.85
N ILE A 306 -7.45 2.83 9.58
CA ILE A 306 -6.06 3.07 10.04
C ILE A 306 -6.10 3.20 11.56
N ARG A 307 -5.45 2.27 12.28
CA ARG A 307 -5.37 2.27 13.76
C ARG A 307 -4.17 3.04 14.27
N TYR A 308 -3.09 3.06 13.50
CA TYR A 308 -1.90 3.82 13.82
C TYR A 308 -1.27 4.40 12.56
N SER A 309 -0.85 5.66 12.64
CA SER A 309 -0.16 6.34 11.53
C SER A 309 1.17 6.88 12.02
N TYR A 310 2.23 6.61 11.25
CA TYR A 310 3.56 7.16 11.46
C TYR A 310 4.13 7.61 10.12
N THR A 311 4.02 8.90 9.87
CA THR A 311 4.36 9.49 8.58
C THR A 311 5.86 9.71 8.40
N ALA A 312 6.31 9.90 7.16
CA ALA A 312 7.69 10.29 6.87
C ALA A 312 8.10 11.61 7.54
N LYS A 313 7.12 12.52 7.74
CA LYS A 313 7.33 13.80 8.44
C LYS A 313 7.61 13.60 9.92
N GLU A 314 6.86 12.73 10.59
CA GLU A 314 7.08 12.40 12.01
C GLU A 314 8.43 11.72 12.19
N LYS A 315 8.76 10.76 11.29
CA LYS A 315 10.05 10.09 11.29
C LYS A 315 11.21 11.09 11.11
N ALA A 316 11.12 11.99 10.14
CA ALA A 316 12.16 12.99 9.89
C ALA A 316 12.34 13.94 11.10
N LYS A 317 11.23 14.31 11.76
CA LYS A 317 11.26 15.14 12.97
C LYS A 317 11.97 14.44 14.14
N GLU A 318 11.71 13.14 14.35
CA GLU A 318 12.33 12.36 15.42
C GLU A 318 13.82 12.08 15.13
N GLN A 319 14.20 11.86 13.87
CA GLN A 319 15.59 11.61 13.47
C GLN A 319 16.44 12.88 13.33
N GLY A 320 15.82 14.06 13.34
CA GLY A 320 16.51 15.33 13.09
C GLY A 320 17.01 15.52 11.65
N ILE A 321 16.65 14.61 10.71
CA ILE A 321 17.03 14.68 9.30
C ILE A 321 16.10 15.67 8.59
N GLN A 322 16.68 16.74 8.02
CA GLN A 322 15.90 17.71 7.26
C GLN A 322 15.65 17.20 5.83
N HIS A 323 14.42 17.37 5.35
CA HIS A 323 14.06 17.15 3.95
C HIS A 323 13.96 18.50 3.24
N LEU A 324 14.83 18.72 2.28
CA LEU A 324 14.91 19.94 1.50
C LEU A 324 14.43 19.65 0.07
N VAL A 325 13.45 20.41 -0.41
CA VAL A 325 12.98 20.32 -1.79
C VAL A 325 13.43 21.53 -2.55
N TYR A 326 14.17 21.34 -3.64
CA TYR A 326 14.63 22.39 -4.53
C TYR A 326 13.83 22.34 -5.85
N PRO A 327 12.82 23.18 -6.03
CA PRO A 327 12.14 23.31 -7.31
C PRO A 327 13.10 23.96 -8.33
N ARG A 328 13.29 23.28 -9.45
CA ARG A 328 14.15 23.72 -10.57
C ARG A 328 13.29 24.01 -11.78
N PHE A 329 13.02 25.27 -12.03
CA PHE A 329 12.24 25.68 -13.19
C PHE A 329 13.04 25.44 -14.47
N THR A 330 12.46 24.68 -15.40
CA THR A 330 13.08 24.38 -16.69
C THR A 330 12.70 25.39 -17.76
N ARG A 331 13.46 25.43 -18.85
CA ARG A 331 13.15 26.20 -20.05
C ARG A 331 12.52 25.34 -21.14
N THR A 332 11.92 24.23 -20.77
CA THR A 332 11.24 23.34 -21.71
C THR A 332 10.00 24.02 -22.25
N VAL A 333 9.95 24.23 -23.55
CA VAL A 333 8.79 24.81 -24.26
C VAL A 333 8.26 23.79 -25.28
N PRO A 334 6.94 23.74 -25.49
CA PRO A 334 6.36 22.88 -26.52
C PRO A 334 6.79 23.32 -27.92
N PRO A 335 6.86 22.41 -28.90
CA PRO A 335 7.12 22.75 -30.29
C PRO A 335 6.10 23.75 -30.82
N ARG A 336 6.52 24.56 -31.83
CA ARG A 336 5.62 25.54 -32.48
C ARG A 336 4.40 24.84 -33.09
N GLY A 337 3.21 25.39 -32.81
CA GLY A 337 1.93 24.87 -33.32
C GLY A 337 1.23 23.85 -32.41
N VAL A 338 1.85 23.44 -31.30
CA VAL A 338 1.21 22.56 -30.32
C VAL A 338 0.31 23.35 -29.38
N ILE A 339 -0.96 22.96 -29.27
CA ILE A 339 -1.93 23.58 -28.34
C ILE A 339 -1.80 22.87 -26.99
N THR A 340 -1.13 23.51 -26.06
CA THR A 340 -0.80 22.95 -24.73
C THR A 340 -2.02 22.49 -23.92
N GLY A 341 -3.17 23.17 -24.03
CA GLY A 341 -4.41 22.83 -23.32
C GLY A 341 -5.11 21.56 -23.84
N LYS A 342 -4.67 21.00 -24.99
CA LYS A 342 -5.21 19.75 -25.57
C LYS A 342 -4.17 18.64 -25.67
N MET A 343 -2.97 18.87 -25.16
CA MET A 343 -1.86 17.91 -25.23
C MET A 343 -2.15 16.68 -24.37
N HIS A 344 -1.97 15.50 -24.97
CA HIS A 344 -2.05 14.24 -24.21
C HIS A 344 -0.85 14.11 -23.25
N PRO A 345 -1.02 13.55 -22.04
CA PRO A 345 0.09 13.38 -21.10
C PRO A 345 1.32 12.69 -21.68
N ASN A 346 1.15 11.68 -22.54
CA ASN A 346 2.28 11.00 -23.17
C ASN A 346 3.10 11.92 -24.10
N GLU A 347 2.44 12.79 -24.86
CA GLU A 347 3.11 13.80 -25.72
C GLU A 347 3.91 14.79 -24.86
N ALA A 348 3.32 15.22 -23.73
CA ALA A 348 4.00 16.09 -22.79
C ALA A 348 5.29 15.43 -22.23
N TYR A 349 5.19 14.16 -21.86
CA TYR A 349 6.36 13.40 -21.37
C TYR A 349 7.42 13.21 -22.47
N GLU A 350 7.05 12.98 -23.73
CA GLU A 350 7.97 12.89 -24.87
C GLU A 350 8.75 14.19 -25.09
N ILE A 351 8.09 15.34 -24.97
CA ILE A 351 8.75 16.65 -25.07
C ILE A 351 9.77 16.84 -23.93
N ILE A 352 9.43 16.41 -22.72
CA ILE A 352 10.27 16.57 -21.54
C ILE A 352 11.53 15.69 -21.63
N HIS A 353 11.38 14.41 -21.91
CA HIS A 353 12.55 13.49 -21.87
C HIS A 353 13.44 13.59 -23.11
N ASN A 354 12.97 14.21 -24.22
CA ASN A 354 13.78 14.47 -25.40
C ASN A 354 14.39 15.88 -25.44
N ASN A 355 14.34 16.62 -24.31
CA ASN A 355 14.84 17.99 -24.27
C ASN A 355 16.29 18.06 -23.74
N ASP A 356 17.26 18.29 -24.67
CA ASP A 356 18.66 18.33 -24.32
C ASP A 356 19.03 19.47 -23.37
N VAL A 357 18.35 20.64 -23.47
CA VAL A 357 18.58 21.78 -22.56
C VAL A 357 18.17 21.45 -21.13
N ARG A 358 17.09 20.71 -21.00
CA ARG A 358 16.63 20.21 -19.70
C ARG A 358 17.59 19.17 -19.12
N ASP A 359 18.06 18.28 -19.96
CA ASP A 359 19.05 17.26 -19.55
C ASP A 359 20.37 17.90 -19.11
N GLU A 360 20.84 18.96 -19.82
CA GLU A 360 22.01 19.73 -19.40
C GLU A 360 21.83 20.32 -18.00
N GLN A 361 20.67 20.88 -17.71
CA GLN A 361 20.37 21.41 -16.38
C GLN A 361 20.43 20.33 -15.30
N ILE A 362 19.85 19.13 -15.59
CA ILE A 362 19.89 17.97 -14.68
C ILE A 362 21.36 17.54 -14.43
N ILE A 363 22.13 17.40 -15.50
CA ILE A 363 23.53 16.95 -15.43
C ILE A 363 24.38 17.93 -14.62
N GLU A 364 24.22 19.23 -14.83
CA GLU A 364 24.97 20.24 -14.09
C GLU A 364 24.58 20.24 -12.60
N ASP A 365 23.30 20.07 -12.27
CA ASP A 365 22.85 19.95 -10.89
C ASP A 365 23.41 18.68 -10.22
N VAL A 366 23.44 17.53 -10.94
CA VAL A 366 24.04 16.27 -10.44
C VAL A 366 25.53 16.41 -10.22
N LYS A 367 26.26 17.03 -11.15
CA LYS A 367 27.67 17.31 -11.04
C LYS A 367 28.00 18.17 -9.81
N ASN A 368 27.24 19.27 -9.60
CA ASN A 368 27.39 20.12 -8.43
C ASN A 368 27.12 19.36 -7.13
N CYS A 369 26.13 18.47 -7.14
CA CYS A 369 25.78 17.60 -6.02
C CYS A 369 26.95 16.65 -5.67
N VAL A 370 27.55 15.97 -6.66
CA VAL A 370 28.71 15.08 -6.47
C VAL A 370 29.92 15.88 -5.98
N SER A 371 30.19 17.05 -6.55
CA SER A 371 31.29 17.93 -6.11
C SER A 371 31.11 18.41 -4.66
N ALA A 372 29.90 18.46 -4.17
CA ALA A 372 29.59 18.74 -2.76
C ALA A 372 29.70 17.51 -1.85
N GLY A 373 30.21 16.38 -2.34
CA GLY A 373 30.41 15.13 -1.58
C GLY A 373 29.14 14.33 -1.34
N ARG A 374 28.06 14.60 -2.07
CA ARG A 374 26.78 13.91 -1.93
C ARG A 374 26.68 12.69 -2.85
N THR A 375 25.73 11.81 -2.53
CA THR A 375 25.49 10.57 -3.29
C THR A 375 24.10 10.61 -3.94
N PRO A 376 24.01 11.08 -5.21
CA PRO A 376 22.75 11.24 -5.91
C PRO A 376 22.17 9.96 -6.48
N VAL A 377 20.83 9.90 -6.52
CA VAL A 377 20.06 9.04 -7.39
C VAL A 377 19.27 9.88 -8.39
N VAL A 378 19.37 9.54 -9.67
CA VAL A 378 18.66 10.20 -10.77
C VAL A 378 17.58 9.25 -11.27
N LEU A 379 16.31 9.65 -11.12
CA LEU A 379 15.16 8.83 -11.50
C LEU A 379 14.50 9.35 -12.76
N SER A 380 14.37 8.50 -13.76
CA SER A 380 13.52 8.74 -14.92
C SER A 380 12.42 7.67 -15.00
N ARG A 381 11.29 8.04 -15.59
CA ARG A 381 10.22 7.11 -15.95
C ARG A 381 10.60 6.24 -17.15
N TYR A 382 11.45 6.75 -18.05
CA TYR A 382 11.78 6.14 -19.33
C TYR A 382 13.19 5.54 -19.30
N LYS A 383 13.28 4.32 -19.84
CA LYS A 383 14.55 3.59 -19.93
C LYS A 383 15.56 4.34 -20.78
N ASP A 384 15.16 4.75 -22.00
CA ASP A 384 16.05 5.41 -22.96
C ASP A 384 16.60 6.72 -22.40
N HIS A 385 15.76 7.47 -21.67
CA HIS A 385 16.19 8.67 -20.96
C HIS A 385 17.15 8.36 -19.81
N SER A 386 16.92 7.27 -19.06
CA SER A 386 17.88 6.83 -18.02
C SER A 386 19.21 6.43 -18.64
N GLU A 387 19.23 5.70 -19.76
CA GLU A 387 20.43 5.31 -20.49
C GLU A 387 21.19 6.55 -21.02
N LYS A 388 20.48 7.52 -21.60
CA LYS A 388 21.04 8.80 -22.08
C LYS A 388 21.70 9.59 -20.94
N LEU A 389 21.02 9.74 -19.81
CA LEU A 389 21.58 10.44 -18.66
C LEU A 389 22.79 9.69 -18.06
N TYR A 390 22.72 8.36 -17.99
CA TYR A 390 23.82 7.54 -17.54
C TYR A 390 25.08 7.74 -18.39
N GLU A 391 24.97 7.67 -19.74
CA GLU A 391 26.11 7.88 -20.64
C GLU A 391 26.76 9.26 -20.45
N ARG A 392 25.94 10.29 -20.23
CA ARG A 392 26.42 11.66 -20.04
C ARG A 392 27.01 11.92 -18.64
N LEU A 393 26.62 11.12 -17.64
CA LEU A 393 27.10 11.26 -16.26
C LEU A 393 28.36 10.43 -15.95
N LYS A 394 28.76 9.52 -16.80
CA LYS A 394 29.90 8.56 -16.58
C LYS A 394 31.19 9.21 -16.13
N SER A 395 31.49 10.43 -16.59
CA SER A 395 32.73 11.14 -16.30
C SER A 395 32.70 12.02 -15.05
N TYR A 396 31.57 12.09 -14.33
CA TYR A 396 31.40 13.04 -13.23
C TYR A 396 31.46 12.40 -11.84
N ALA A 397 31.65 11.07 -11.75
CA ALA A 397 31.92 10.37 -10.50
C ALA A 397 32.85 9.18 -10.73
N ASP A 398 33.49 8.71 -9.66
CA ASP A 398 34.38 7.51 -9.73
C ASP A 398 33.60 6.25 -10.13
N HIS A 399 32.31 6.20 -9.67
CA HIS A 399 31.41 5.09 -9.97
C HIS A 399 30.04 5.60 -10.42
N VAL A 400 29.58 5.15 -11.57
CA VAL A 400 28.24 5.45 -12.06
C VAL A 400 27.52 4.15 -12.38
N PHE A 401 26.35 3.93 -11.77
CA PHE A 401 25.56 2.72 -11.93
C PHE A 401 24.27 3.01 -12.67
N LEU A 402 23.87 2.08 -13.54
CA LEU A 402 22.59 2.11 -14.24
C LEU A 402 21.72 0.93 -13.81
N MET A 403 20.50 1.22 -13.35
CA MET A 403 19.53 0.21 -12.97
C MET A 403 18.20 0.46 -13.67
N THR A 404 17.82 -0.40 -14.61
CA THR A 404 16.59 -0.28 -15.39
C THR A 404 15.70 -1.53 -15.24
N GLY A 405 14.43 -1.42 -15.63
CA GLY A 405 13.49 -2.55 -15.60
C GLY A 405 13.89 -3.76 -16.42
N ASN A 406 14.88 -3.62 -17.33
CA ASN A 406 15.41 -4.74 -18.13
C ASN A 406 16.46 -5.57 -17.37
N ASN A 407 17.00 -5.04 -16.26
CA ASN A 407 17.95 -5.81 -15.48
C ASN A 407 17.25 -6.99 -14.81
N SER A 408 17.76 -8.19 -15.03
CA SER A 408 17.33 -9.37 -14.29
C SER A 408 17.56 -9.20 -12.78
N LYS A 409 16.82 -9.92 -11.95
CA LYS A 409 17.03 -9.90 -10.49
C LYS A 409 18.48 -10.23 -10.08
N LYS A 410 19.16 -11.08 -10.86
CA LYS A 410 20.57 -11.43 -10.65
C LYS A 410 21.49 -10.23 -10.92
N GLU A 411 21.24 -9.49 -12.00
CA GLU A 411 22.00 -8.28 -12.33
C GLU A 411 21.75 -7.16 -11.32
N GLN A 412 20.50 -6.94 -10.90
CA GLN A 412 20.16 -5.96 -9.85
C GLN A 412 20.93 -6.25 -8.55
N ARG A 413 20.96 -7.52 -8.10
CA ARG A 413 21.75 -7.93 -6.93
C ARG A 413 23.27 -7.70 -7.13
N LYS A 414 23.79 -7.95 -8.35
CA LYS A 414 25.20 -7.69 -8.68
C LYS A 414 25.51 -6.19 -8.60
N ILE A 415 24.64 -5.34 -9.16
CA ILE A 415 24.81 -3.88 -9.10
C ILE A 415 24.79 -3.41 -7.64
N LEU A 416 23.82 -3.84 -6.85
CA LEU A 416 23.74 -3.49 -5.43
C LEU A 416 24.99 -3.91 -4.65
N LYS A 417 25.52 -5.11 -4.94
CA LYS A 417 26.76 -5.59 -4.32
C LYS A 417 27.95 -4.67 -4.68
N LEU A 418 28.10 -4.32 -5.95
CA LEU A 418 29.16 -3.40 -6.40
C LEU A 418 28.99 -2.01 -5.75
N MET A 419 27.77 -1.49 -5.61
CA MET A 419 27.53 -0.23 -4.92
C MET A 419 27.95 -0.29 -3.43
N HIS A 420 27.73 -1.42 -2.75
CA HIS A 420 28.17 -1.61 -1.35
C HIS A 420 29.70 -1.74 -1.22
N GLU A 421 30.42 -2.13 -2.27
CA GLU A 421 31.88 -2.23 -2.31
C GLU A 421 32.57 -0.88 -2.54
N VAL A 422 31.81 0.17 -2.97
CA VAL A 422 32.35 1.53 -3.18
C VAL A 422 32.78 2.14 -1.84
N LYS A 423 34.03 2.59 -1.76
CA LYS A 423 34.57 3.21 -0.55
C LYS A 423 33.88 4.54 -0.23
N LYS A 424 33.97 4.97 1.03
CA LYS A 424 33.31 6.21 1.48
C LYS A 424 33.87 7.48 0.83
N ASP A 425 35.15 7.48 0.49
CA ASP A 425 35.90 8.56 -0.14
C ASP A 425 35.74 8.61 -1.67
N GLU A 426 35.18 7.57 -2.26
CA GLU A 426 34.91 7.52 -3.71
C GLU A 426 33.49 8.06 -4.00
N SER A 427 33.36 8.85 -5.04
CA SER A 427 32.08 9.42 -5.48
C SER A 427 31.26 8.41 -6.26
N MET A 428 29.92 8.51 -6.14
CA MET A 428 29.02 7.56 -6.78
C MET A 428 27.72 8.24 -7.24
N ILE A 429 27.23 7.84 -8.42
CA ILE A 429 25.93 8.21 -8.97
C ILE A 429 25.14 6.94 -9.27
N LEU A 430 23.85 6.90 -8.90
CA LEU A 430 22.91 5.90 -9.37
C LEU A 430 21.94 6.55 -10.36
N VAL A 431 21.83 6.00 -11.57
CA VAL A 431 20.75 6.35 -12.52
C VAL A 431 19.81 5.15 -12.60
N ALA A 432 18.51 5.39 -12.41
CA ALA A 432 17.55 4.30 -12.37
C ALA A 432 16.19 4.66 -12.95
N THR A 433 15.42 3.62 -13.35
CA THR A 433 14.00 3.80 -13.61
C THR A 433 13.22 3.74 -12.30
N GLY A 434 12.19 4.62 -12.18
CA GLY A 434 11.46 4.80 -10.91
C GLY A 434 10.87 3.51 -10.32
N SER A 435 10.43 2.56 -11.15
CA SER A 435 9.86 1.29 -10.68
C SER A 435 10.84 0.43 -9.85
N LEU A 436 12.14 0.57 -10.08
CA LEU A 436 13.16 -0.24 -9.39
C LEU A 436 13.55 0.30 -8.01
N VAL A 437 13.46 1.62 -7.83
CA VAL A 437 13.74 2.26 -6.53
C VAL A 437 12.51 2.19 -5.62
N GLY A 438 11.33 1.83 -6.16
CA GLY A 438 10.06 1.76 -5.43
C GLY A 438 9.95 0.57 -4.48
N GLU A 439 10.24 -0.65 -4.91
CA GLU A 439 10.04 -1.88 -4.12
C GLU A 439 11.35 -2.65 -3.89
N GLY A 440 11.65 -2.96 -2.63
CA GLY A 440 12.79 -3.81 -2.26
C GLY A 440 14.17 -3.19 -2.40
N PHE A 441 14.31 -1.95 -2.88
CA PHE A 441 15.58 -1.25 -2.97
C PHE A 441 15.96 -0.61 -1.62
N ASP A 442 17.15 -0.92 -1.11
CA ASP A 442 17.68 -0.38 0.13
C ASP A 442 19.17 -0.06 -0.01
N PHE A 443 19.48 1.24 -0.04
CA PHE A 443 20.87 1.69 -0.08
C PHE A 443 21.04 2.98 0.74
N PRO A 444 21.45 2.89 2.03
CA PRO A 444 21.43 3.99 3.00
C PRO A 444 22.31 5.20 2.64
N ARG A 445 23.35 5.02 1.85
CA ARG A 445 24.27 6.09 1.47
C ARG A 445 23.64 7.17 0.58
N LEU A 446 22.59 6.84 -0.21
CA LEU A 446 21.92 7.82 -1.05
C LEU A 446 21.28 8.93 -0.22
N ASP A 447 21.52 10.19 -0.58
CA ASP A 447 21.08 11.36 0.16
C ASP A 447 20.43 12.45 -0.71
N THR A 448 20.52 12.34 -2.03
CA THR A 448 19.97 13.30 -2.97
C THR A 448 19.19 12.63 -4.08
N LEU A 449 17.95 13.09 -4.31
CA LEU A 449 17.03 12.59 -5.33
C LEU A 449 16.87 13.63 -6.44
N PHE A 450 17.14 13.26 -7.68
CA PHE A 450 16.83 14.03 -8.86
C PHE A 450 15.64 13.39 -9.61
N MET A 451 14.49 14.07 -9.61
CA MET A 451 13.31 13.62 -10.35
C MET A 451 13.41 14.06 -11.80
N ALA A 452 14.16 13.32 -12.61
CA ALA A 452 14.41 13.66 -14.03
C ALA A 452 13.14 13.64 -14.90
N THR A 453 12.08 12.97 -14.46
CA THR A 453 10.73 13.07 -15.07
C THR A 453 9.70 13.38 -13.98
N PRO A 454 8.66 14.17 -14.29
CA PRO A 454 7.59 14.47 -13.35
C PRO A 454 6.89 13.23 -12.81
N ILE A 455 6.57 13.21 -11.53
CA ILE A 455 5.87 12.11 -10.85
C ILE A 455 4.51 12.64 -10.39
N SER A 456 3.43 12.09 -10.94
CA SER A 456 2.07 12.55 -10.70
C SER A 456 1.43 12.09 -9.39
N PHE A 457 2.04 11.12 -8.70
CA PHE A 457 1.47 10.53 -7.52
C PHE A 457 2.34 10.77 -6.28
N ARG A 458 1.83 11.55 -5.33
CA ARG A 458 2.51 11.92 -4.09
C ARG A 458 3.06 10.72 -3.30
N GLY A 459 2.31 9.61 -3.24
CA GLY A 459 2.72 8.41 -2.53
C GLY A 459 4.02 7.80 -3.07
N VAL A 460 4.26 7.89 -4.38
CA VAL A 460 5.52 7.43 -5.02
C VAL A 460 6.68 8.32 -4.60
N VAL A 461 6.50 9.64 -4.57
CA VAL A 461 7.53 10.59 -4.10
C VAL A 461 7.84 10.35 -2.61
N GLU A 462 6.82 10.16 -1.78
CA GLU A 462 6.99 9.84 -0.36
C GLU A 462 7.73 8.49 -0.17
N GLN A 463 7.48 7.50 -1.03
CA GLN A 463 8.16 6.22 -1.02
C GLN A 463 9.65 6.38 -1.39
N TYR A 464 9.97 7.16 -2.43
CA TYR A 464 11.36 7.42 -2.84
C TYR A 464 12.11 8.23 -1.77
N ALA A 465 11.51 9.31 -1.28
CA ALA A 465 12.09 10.10 -0.19
C ALA A 465 12.32 9.25 1.07
N GLY A 466 11.39 8.34 1.39
CA GLY A 466 11.51 7.40 2.50
C GLY A 466 12.66 6.40 2.34
N ARG A 467 13.04 6.04 1.09
CA ARG A 467 14.23 5.19 0.83
C ARG A 467 15.53 5.93 1.08
N LEU A 468 15.56 7.23 0.77
CA LEU A 468 16.72 8.06 1.08
C LEU A 468 16.82 8.36 2.58
N ASN A 469 15.71 8.32 3.32
CA ASN A 469 15.67 8.58 4.76
C ASN A 469 16.12 7.36 5.60
N ARG A 470 17.25 6.75 5.21
CA ARG A 470 17.93 5.69 5.95
C ARG A 470 19.08 6.30 6.74
N ASP A 471 19.30 5.78 7.95
CA ASP A 471 20.40 6.19 8.78
C ASP A 471 21.74 5.82 8.10
N TYR A 472 22.56 6.82 7.90
CA TYR A 472 23.92 6.66 7.40
C TYR A 472 24.82 7.69 8.07
N ALA A 473 26.00 7.25 8.51
CA ALA A 473 26.93 8.09 9.25
C ALA A 473 27.35 9.34 8.43
N GLY A 474 27.03 10.52 8.96
CA GLY A 474 27.30 11.81 8.32
C GLY A 474 26.17 12.37 7.46
N LYS A 475 25.01 11.69 7.37
CA LYS A 475 23.85 12.20 6.66
C LYS A 475 23.05 13.15 7.54
N GLU A 476 23.06 14.43 7.21
CA GLU A 476 22.33 15.49 7.96
C GLU A 476 20.98 15.83 7.32
N ASN A 477 20.88 15.70 6.01
CA ASN A 477 19.67 16.03 5.27
C ASN A 477 19.51 15.17 4.01
N VAL A 478 18.28 15.15 3.50
CA VAL A 478 17.91 14.57 2.21
C VAL A 478 17.46 15.71 1.30
N ILE A 479 18.03 15.78 0.10
CA ILE A 479 17.69 16.81 -0.89
C ILE A 479 16.91 16.18 -2.04
N ILE A 480 15.85 16.85 -2.47
CA ILE A 480 15.04 16.45 -3.61
C ILE A 480 15.03 17.57 -4.63
N TYR A 481 15.53 17.31 -5.82
CA TYR A 481 15.45 18.23 -6.95
C TYR A 481 14.22 17.88 -7.79
N ASP A 482 13.29 18.85 -7.87
CA ASP A 482 12.03 18.73 -8.62
C ASP A 482 12.08 19.68 -9.83
N TYR A 483 12.10 19.12 -11.04
CA TYR A 483 12.20 19.88 -12.29
C TYR A 483 10.82 20.27 -12.80
N VAL A 484 10.46 21.54 -12.59
CA VAL A 484 9.13 22.10 -12.89
C VAL A 484 9.09 22.65 -14.31
N ASP A 485 8.30 22.02 -15.18
CA ASP A 485 8.16 22.37 -16.59
C ASP A 485 6.95 23.29 -16.80
N ASN A 486 7.05 24.57 -16.40
CA ASN A 486 5.95 25.55 -16.37
C ASN A 486 5.23 25.77 -17.70
N HIS A 487 5.94 25.61 -18.82
CA HIS A 487 5.37 25.83 -20.16
C HIS A 487 4.66 24.59 -20.71
N ILE A 488 4.60 23.51 -19.93
CA ILE A 488 3.89 22.26 -20.28
C ILE A 488 2.81 22.00 -19.22
N PRO A 489 1.62 22.66 -19.32
CA PRO A 489 0.58 22.63 -18.29
C PRO A 489 0.13 21.22 -17.90
N THR A 490 0.09 20.30 -18.87
CA THR A 490 -0.36 18.91 -18.66
C THR A 490 0.44 18.17 -17.59
N VAL A 491 1.71 18.53 -17.37
CA VAL A 491 2.58 17.93 -16.34
C VAL A 491 2.89 18.87 -15.19
N SER A 492 2.64 20.18 -15.35
CA SER A 492 2.89 21.15 -14.26
C SER A 492 1.97 20.93 -13.05
N TYR A 493 0.80 20.33 -13.22
CA TYR A 493 -0.11 19.94 -12.15
C TYR A 493 0.36 18.69 -11.36
N THR A 494 1.43 18.07 -11.76
CA THR A 494 1.98 16.89 -11.08
C THR A 494 2.97 17.24 -9.96
N HIS A 495 3.32 18.52 -9.86
CA HIS A 495 4.29 19.06 -8.88
C HIS A 495 3.62 19.63 -7.59
#